data_409e2556d26fda92c895b09dd8b85120
#
_entry.id   409e2556d26fda92c895b09dd8b85120
#
_cell.length_a   1.000
_cell.length_b   1.000
_cell.length_c   1.000
_cell.angle_alpha   90.00
_cell.angle_beta   90.00
_cell.angle_gamma   90.00
#
_symmetry.space_group_name_H-M   'P 1'
#
loop_
_entity.id
_entity.type
_entity.pdbx_description
1 polymer ?
#
loop_
_entity_poly.entity_id
_entity_poly.type
_entity_poly.pdbx_seq_one_letter_code
_entity_poly.pdbx_strand_id
1 'polypeptide(L)'
;MLKKISNGCVHIVQRYLPDPFIFCIILTIVVFIAAIPAAGATPLQVVGFWGTSIWSLLAFSMQMALVLVLGTAMATAPPVKRLLDKIAGVAKTPFSAIVLVTVVGTVASWLNWGFGLVVGALLAKSIAKKVKGVDYRLLIASAYSGFVVWHAGLSGSIPLTITEVTEAVTAATGGALTESIGMDRTVLSPWNLIACLIILILMPLLNAKMHPAANEVVTVDPKLLVEEEVTVRKASTPAEKLEDCKPLSWLVVIIGVVYLVQYFAAAGNPLNALNLNIVNLIFLVLGVLLNGTPLNYVKAVNDAVKGAGGIVLQFPFYAGIMGIMTGAVTEGGPSLAGVISNFFVAISNDITFPLFTFLSAGIVNFFVPSGGGQWAVQAPIVLPATIKMGLDPAVSCMAISWGDAWTNLLQPFWALPALGIAGLGARDIMGFCVVDLILSGIIVCVTFVVVGLI
;
A
#
# COMPACT_ATOMS: atom_id res chain seq x y z
N MET A 1 4.86 29.11 -6.56
CA MET A 1 3.44 28.73 -6.50
C MET A 1 3.28 27.33 -5.87
N LEU A 2 3.90 26.28 -6.36
CA LEU A 2 3.77 24.91 -5.85
C LEU A 2 4.12 24.78 -4.35
N LYS A 3 5.24 25.34 -3.89
CA LYS A 3 5.61 25.37 -2.45
C LYS A 3 4.53 25.99 -1.56
N LYS A 4 3.85 27.06 -2.02
CA LYS A 4 2.76 27.67 -1.27
C LYS A 4 1.53 26.75 -1.20
N ILE A 5 1.23 26.04 -2.27
CA ILE A 5 0.13 25.05 -2.32
C ILE A 5 0.47 23.89 -1.38
N SER A 6 1.66 23.30 -1.50
CA SER A 6 2.13 22.22 -0.66
C SER A 6 2.12 22.62 0.84
N ASN A 7 2.69 23.78 1.19
CA ASN A 7 2.65 24.29 2.56
C ASN A 7 1.22 24.52 3.05
N GLY A 8 0.32 25.02 2.19
CA GLY A 8 -1.10 25.16 2.49
C GLY A 8 -1.76 23.82 2.80
N CYS A 9 -1.55 22.79 1.96
CA CYS A 9 -2.03 21.44 2.18
C CYS A 9 -1.47 20.84 3.49
N VAL A 10 -0.18 20.96 3.73
CA VAL A 10 0.46 20.50 4.97
C VAL A 10 -0.17 21.20 6.19
N HIS A 11 -0.36 22.51 6.14
CA HIS A 11 -0.96 23.27 7.25
C HIS A 11 -2.41 22.85 7.51
N ILE A 12 -3.20 22.68 6.45
CA ILE A 12 -4.59 22.22 6.56
C ILE A 12 -4.63 20.81 7.17
N VAL A 13 -3.83 19.88 6.65
CA VAL A 13 -3.79 18.50 7.14
C VAL A 13 -3.33 18.44 8.59
N GLN A 14 -2.26 19.16 8.95
CA GLN A 14 -1.78 19.21 10.34
C GLN A 14 -2.82 19.79 11.32
N ARG A 15 -3.65 20.71 10.85
CA ARG A 15 -4.67 21.36 11.67
C ARG A 15 -5.95 20.52 11.80
N TYR A 16 -6.38 19.85 10.75
CA TYR A 16 -7.72 19.24 10.66
C TYR A 16 -7.71 17.72 10.61
N LEU A 17 -6.63 17.07 10.17
CA LEU A 17 -6.55 15.61 10.18
C LEU A 17 -6.29 15.15 11.62
N PRO A 18 -7.21 14.39 12.24
CA PRO A 18 -7.00 13.84 13.56
C PRO A 18 -5.96 12.71 13.53
N ASP A 19 -5.65 12.14 14.69
CA ASP A 19 -4.92 10.87 14.78
C ASP A 19 -5.60 9.80 13.91
N PRO A 20 -4.86 8.92 13.23
CA PRO A 20 -5.44 7.89 12.38
C PRO A 20 -6.52 7.03 13.05
N PHE A 21 -6.41 6.75 14.33
CA PHE A 21 -7.44 6.01 15.06
C PHE A 21 -8.73 6.83 15.24
N ILE A 22 -8.61 8.12 15.58
CA ILE A 22 -9.77 9.04 15.67
C ILE A 22 -10.41 9.18 14.29
N PHE A 23 -9.59 9.20 13.22
CA PHE A 23 -10.09 9.23 11.84
C PHE A 23 -10.93 7.99 11.51
N CYS A 24 -10.49 6.78 11.93
CA CYS A 24 -11.28 5.56 11.79
C CYS A 24 -12.64 5.66 12.51
N ILE A 25 -12.69 6.26 13.71
CA ILE A 25 -13.96 6.47 14.44
C ILE A 25 -14.87 7.41 13.66
N ILE A 26 -14.35 8.53 13.17
CA ILE A 26 -15.12 9.49 12.37
C ILE A 26 -15.66 8.81 11.10
N LEU A 27 -14.83 8.07 10.37
CA LEU A 27 -15.27 7.31 9.20
C LEU A 27 -16.35 6.30 9.55
N THR A 28 -16.21 5.58 10.68
CA THR A 28 -17.24 4.64 11.15
C THR A 28 -18.58 5.34 11.34
N ILE A 29 -18.60 6.51 11.98
CA ILE A 29 -19.82 7.29 12.18
C ILE A 29 -20.42 7.75 10.83
N VAL A 30 -19.58 8.25 9.92
CA VAL A 30 -20.02 8.72 8.60
C VAL A 30 -20.67 7.59 7.81
N VAL A 31 -20.00 6.43 7.70
CA VAL A 31 -20.57 5.30 6.95
C VAL A 31 -21.77 4.70 7.65
N PHE A 32 -21.82 4.71 8.99
CA PHE A 32 -22.96 4.25 9.76
C PHE A 32 -24.22 5.05 9.40
N ILE A 33 -24.14 6.40 9.42
CA ILE A 33 -25.24 7.28 9.08
C ILE A 33 -25.65 7.11 7.61
N ALA A 34 -24.67 7.02 6.70
CA ALA A 34 -24.93 6.91 5.27
C ALA A 34 -25.52 5.55 4.86
N ALA A 35 -25.16 4.46 5.54
CA ALA A 35 -25.66 3.12 5.22
C ALA A 35 -27.15 2.94 5.53
N ILE A 36 -27.70 3.65 6.53
CA ILE A 36 -29.12 3.57 6.90
C ILE A 36 -30.02 3.83 5.68
N PRO A 37 -29.98 4.99 5.02
CA PRO A 37 -30.81 5.24 3.84
C PRO A 37 -30.32 4.48 2.60
N ALA A 38 -29.01 4.25 2.43
CA ALA A 38 -28.44 3.64 1.22
C ALA A 38 -28.76 2.14 1.12
N ALA A 39 -28.67 1.41 2.22
CA ALA A 39 -29.00 -0.02 2.28
C ALA A 39 -30.43 -0.29 2.73
N GLY A 40 -31.19 0.73 3.11
CA GLY A 40 -32.50 0.56 3.75
C GLY A 40 -32.44 -0.15 5.11
N ALA A 41 -31.29 -0.07 5.77
CA ALA A 41 -31.00 -0.79 7.01
C ALA A 41 -31.50 -0.02 8.24
N THR A 42 -31.89 -0.76 9.27
CA THR A 42 -32.11 -0.17 10.59
C THR A 42 -30.76 0.08 11.28
N PRO A 43 -30.67 1.01 12.24
CA PRO A 43 -29.43 1.23 13.01
C PRO A 43 -28.88 -0.04 13.63
N LEU A 44 -29.73 -0.94 14.12
CA LEU A 44 -29.31 -2.20 14.72
C LEU A 44 -28.68 -3.17 13.71
N GLN A 45 -29.20 -3.20 12.48
CA GLN A 45 -28.61 -3.98 11.40
C GLN A 45 -27.23 -3.44 11.02
N VAL A 46 -27.05 -2.11 10.96
CA VAL A 46 -25.75 -1.50 10.69
C VAL A 46 -24.73 -1.82 11.80
N VAL A 47 -25.17 -1.84 13.08
CA VAL A 47 -24.34 -2.36 14.19
C VAL A 47 -23.96 -3.82 13.95
N GLY A 48 -24.88 -4.64 13.46
CA GLY A 48 -24.62 -6.03 13.10
C GLY A 48 -23.55 -6.14 11.99
N PHE A 49 -23.66 -5.36 10.92
CA PHE A 49 -22.67 -5.33 9.84
C PHE A 49 -21.26 -4.98 10.34
N TRP A 50 -21.15 -3.97 11.20
CA TRP A 50 -19.89 -3.60 11.83
C TRP A 50 -19.34 -4.72 12.70
N GLY A 51 -20.16 -5.24 13.63
CA GLY A 51 -19.72 -6.21 14.64
C GLY A 51 -19.33 -7.56 14.05
N THR A 52 -20.04 -8.05 13.04
CA THR A 52 -19.69 -9.32 12.35
C THR A 52 -18.42 -9.23 11.52
N SER A 53 -18.06 -8.02 11.07
CA SER A 53 -16.93 -7.80 10.16
C SER A 53 -15.66 -7.36 10.87
N ILE A 54 -15.70 -6.90 12.11
CA ILE A 54 -14.57 -6.27 12.81
C ILE A 54 -13.30 -7.15 12.83
N TRP A 55 -13.45 -8.45 12.80
CA TRP A 55 -12.35 -9.42 12.83
C TRP A 55 -12.05 -10.04 11.46
N SER A 56 -12.73 -9.63 10.39
CA SER A 56 -12.55 -10.22 9.05
C SER A 56 -11.16 -10.00 8.47
N LEU A 57 -10.44 -8.97 8.90
CA LEU A 57 -9.07 -8.65 8.47
C LEU A 57 -7.96 -9.15 9.42
N LEU A 58 -8.23 -10.04 10.39
CA LEU A 58 -7.20 -10.48 11.36
C LEU A 58 -5.98 -11.11 10.67
N ALA A 59 -6.19 -12.04 9.73
CA ALA A 59 -5.10 -12.66 9.00
C ALA A 59 -4.31 -11.62 8.19
N PHE A 60 -5.00 -10.73 7.49
CA PHE A 60 -4.39 -9.64 6.73
C PHE A 60 -3.65 -8.65 7.62
N SER A 61 -4.22 -8.28 8.77
CA SER A 61 -3.57 -7.39 9.75
C SER A 61 -2.26 -7.99 10.25
N MET A 62 -2.24 -9.29 10.54
CA MET A 62 -1.01 -9.98 10.95
C MET A 62 0.00 -10.04 9.82
N GLN A 63 -0.43 -10.33 8.58
CA GLN A 63 0.45 -10.32 7.41
C GLN A 63 1.11 -8.95 7.22
N MET A 64 0.36 -7.86 7.38
CA MET A 64 0.86 -6.48 7.28
C MET A 64 1.82 -6.12 8.41
N ALA A 65 1.49 -6.54 9.65
CA ALA A 65 2.40 -6.38 10.77
C ALA A 65 3.72 -7.12 10.54
N LEU A 66 3.66 -8.34 9.97
CA LEU A 66 4.85 -9.11 9.61
C LEU A 66 5.66 -8.46 8.47
N VAL A 67 5.03 -7.89 7.44
CA VAL A 67 5.74 -7.11 6.40
C VAL A 67 6.58 -6.00 7.04
N LEU A 68 5.97 -5.23 7.94
CA LEU A 68 6.67 -4.19 8.68
C LEU A 68 7.81 -4.75 9.52
N VAL A 69 7.51 -5.72 10.39
CA VAL A 69 8.44 -6.23 11.40
C VAL A 69 9.60 -7.00 10.76
N LEU A 70 9.29 -7.99 9.92
CA LEU A 70 10.32 -8.82 9.28
C LEU A 70 11.12 -8.02 8.24
N GLY A 71 10.44 -7.14 7.49
CA GLY A 71 11.09 -6.24 6.55
C GLY A 71 12.06 -5.28 7.23
N THR A 72 11.66 -4.69 8.36
CA THR A 72 12.52 -3.82 9.18
C THR A 72 13.69 -4.60 9.78
N ALA A 73 13.44 -5.78 10.37
CA ALA A 73 14.50 -6.63 10.93
C ALA A 73 15.52 -7.10 9.88
N MET A 74 15.07 -7.38 8.66
CA MET A 74 15.95 -7.67 7.52
C MET A 74 16.77 -6.44 7.11
N ALA A 75 16.13 -5.31 6.96
CA ALA A 75 16.76 -4.12 6.41
C ALA A 75 17.67 -3.39 7.40
N THR A 76 17.50 -3.62 8.70
CA THR A 76 18.45 -3.18 9.73
C THR A 76 19.66 -4.08 9.87
N ALA A 77 19.66 -5.24 9.21
CA ALA A 77 20.83 -6.12 9.16
C ALA A 77 22.04 -5.43 8.51
N PRO A 78 23.28 -5.66 9.00
CA PRO A 78 24.47 -4.93 8.57
C PRO A 78 24.74 -4.93 7.06
N PRO A 79 24.52 -6.03 6.30
CA PRO A 79 24.74 -6.02 4.86
C PRO A 79 23.75 -5.16 4.10
N VAL A 80 22.44 -5.22 4.48
CA VAL A 80 21.38 -4.43 3.82
C VAL A 80 21.57 -2.96 4.11
N LYS A 81 21.89 -2.62 5.36
CA LYS A 81 22.21 -1.27 5.77
C LYS A 81 23.34 -0.68 4.94
N ARG A 82 24.43 -1.41 4.74
CA ARG A 82 25.53 -0.99 3.87
C ARG A 82 25.09 -0.77 2.42
N LEU A 83 24.18 -1.61 1.89
CA LEU A 83 23.63 -1.45 0.55
C LEU A 83 22.76 -0.18 0.47
N LEU A 84 21.83 0.01 1.41
CA LEU A 84 20.99 1.20 1.47
C LEU A 84 21.81 2.47 1.64
N ASP A 85 22.87 2.43 2.46
CA ASP A 85 23.82 3.51 2.62
C ASP A 85 24.61 3.83 1.36
N LYS A 86 24.96 2.81 0.56
CA LYS A 86 25.59 2.99 -0.76
C LYS A 86 24.65 3.71 -1.71
N ILE A 87 23.40 3.25 -1.82
CA ILE A 87 22.35 3.86 -2.66
C ILE A 87 22.10 5.30 -2.19
N ALA A 88 21.91 5.50 -0.88
CA ALA A 88 21.71 6.82 -0.28
C ALA A 88 22.89 7.77 -0.56
N GLY A 89 24.11 7.24 -0.69
CA GLY A 89 25.31 7.99 -1.01
C GLY A 89 25.33 8.62 -2.42
N VAL A 90 24.45 8.18 -3.32
CA VAL A 90 24.28 8.77 -4.66
C VAL A 90 23.64 10.17 -4.55
N ALA A 91 22.75 10.36 -3.59
CA ALA A 91 22.09 11.65 -3.35
C ALA A 91 23.06 12.62 -2.62
N LYS A 92 23.27 13.79 -3.20
CA LYS A 92 24.17 14.83 -2.63
C LYS A 92 23.42 16.09 -2.19
N THR A 93 22.22 16.28 -2.67
CA THR A 93 21.39 17.47 -2.43
C THR A 93 19.98 17.04 -2.02
N PRO A 94 19.20 17.91 -1.33
CA PRO A 94 17.80 17.62 -1.04
C PRO A 94 16.98 17.27 -2.29
N PHE A 95 17.25 17.95 -3.41
CA PHE A 95 16.59 17.64 -4.70
C PHE A 95 16.88 16.21 -5.16
N SER A 96 18.15 15.82 -5.25
CA SER A 96 18.54 14.47 -5.69
C SER A 96 18.10 13.37 -4.69
N ALA A 97 18.02 13.70 -3.41
CA ALA A 97 17.53 12.82 -2.36
C ALA A 97 16.04 12.45 -2.56
N ILE A 98 15.21 13.47 -2.79
CA ILE A 98 13.77 13.31 -3.01
C ILE A 98 13.51 12.58 -4.32
N VAL A 99 14.20 12.96 -5.40
CA VAL A 99 14.08 12.26 -6.70
C VAL A 99 14.45 10.78 -6.55
N LEU A 100 15.59 10.48 -5.91
CA LEU A 100 16.07 9.10 -5.74
C LEU A 100 15.06 8.25 -4.97
N VAL A 101 14.59 8.74 -3.83
CA VAL A 101 13.65 7.95 -2.99
C VAL A 101 12.31 7.75 -3.65
N THR A 102 11.81 8.74 -4.40
CA THR A 102 10.55 8.62 -5.14
C THR A 102 10.68 7.58 -6.26
N VAL A 103 11.76 7.64 -7.06
CA VAL A 103 12.00 6.68 -8.15
C VAL A 103 12.12 5.26 -7.59
N VAL A 104 12.93 5.06 -6.55
CA VAL A 104 13.11 3.72 -5.95
C VAL A 104 11.80 3.23 -5.33
N GLY A 105 11.06 4.08 -4.62
CA GLY A 105 9.76 3.75 -4.05
C GLY A 105 8.74 3.36 -5.11
N THR A 106 8.67 4.10 -6.22
CA THR A 106 7.75 3.82 -7.34
C THR A 106 8.09 2.49 -8.03
N VAL A 107 9.36 2.28 -8.39
CA VAL A 107 9.78 1.02 -9.04
C VAL A 107 9.58 -0.18 -8.13
N ALA A 108 9.96 -0.06 -6.86
CA ALA A 108 9.79 -1.13 -5.88
C ALA A 108 8.31 -1.47 -5.64
N SER A 109 7.43 -0.46 -5.55
CA SER A 109 5.99 -0.65 -5.38
C SER A 109 5.32 -1.26 -6.62
N TRP A 110 5.79 -0.92 -7.82
CA TRP A 110 5.32 -1.52 -9.06
C TRP A 110 5.70 -2.99 -9.17
N LEU A 111 6.90 -3.36 -8.70
CA LEU A 111 7.33 -4.77 -8.65
C LEU A 111 6.55 -5.55 -7.58
N ASN A 112 6.54 -5.03 -6.35
CA ASN A 112 5.78 -5.60 -5.24
C ASN A 112 5.46 -4.53 -4.21
N TRP A 113 4.18 -4.35 -3.91
CA TRP A 113 3.67 -3.30 -3.05
C TRP A 113 4.23 -3.37 -1.60
N GLY A 114 4.32 -4.55 -1.00
CA GLY A 114 4.83 -4.72 0.36
C GLY A 114 6.34 -4.42 0.46
N PHE A 115 7.10 -4.87 -0.53
CA PHE A 115 8.52 -4.54 -0.66
C PHE A 115 8.75 -3.03 -0.85
N GLY A 116 7.94 -2.39 -1.71
CA GLY A 116 8.05 -0.96 -1.98
C GLY A 116 7.87 -0.09 -0.74
N LEU A 117 6.85 -0.39 0.09
CA LEU A 117 6.60 0.34 1.33
C LEU A 117 7.78 0.29 2.30
N VAL A 118 8.37 -0.87 2.48
CA VAL A 118 9.49 -1.07 3.42
C VAL A 118 10.77 -0.44 2.88
N VAL A 119 11.17 -0.78 1.66
CA VAL A 119 12.42 -0.30 1.05
C VAL A 119 12.42 1.22 0.90
N GLY A 120 11.31 1.80 0.47
CA GLY A 120 11.17 3.26 0.34
C GLY A 120 11.41 3.99 1.67
N ALA A 121 10.75 3.56 2.75
CA ALA A 121 10.90 4.18 4.07
C ALA A 121 12.32 4.02 4.65
N LEU A 122 12.94 2.85 4.47
CA LEU A 122 14.28 2.58 4.96
C LEU A 122 15.36 3.34 4.18
N LEU A 123 15.21 3.43 2.86
CA LEU A 123 16.09 4.26 2.03
C LEU A 123 15.97 5.74 2.42
N ALA A 124 14.75 6.23 2.67
CA ALA A 124 14.54 7.60 3.16
C ALA A 124 15.27 7.86 4.48
N LYS A 125 15.23 6.91 5.44
CA LYS A 125 16.03 7.03 6.69
C LYS A 125 17.53 7.08 6.42
N SER A 126 18.04 6.23 5.54
CA SER A 126 19.47 6.22 5.17
C SER A 126 19.91 7.51 4.47
N ILE A 127 19.03 8.07 3.61
CA ILE A 127 19.27 9.37 2.95
C ILE A 127 19.28 10.51 3.98
N ALA A 128 18.31 10.52 4.92
CA ALA A 128 18.20 11.56 5.94
C ALA A 128 19.45 11.65 6.83
N LYS A 129 20.18 10.55 7.04
CA LYS A 129 21.47 10.54 7.74
C LYS A 129 22.59 11.25 6.97
N LYS A 130 22.54 11.24 5.63
CA LYS A 130 23.64 11.66 4.76
C LYS A 130 23.44 13.05 4.17
N VAL A 131 22.19 13.37 3.80
CA VAL A 131 21.87 14.63 3.12
C VAL A 131 21.35 15.65 4.12
N LYS A 132 22.22 16.60 4.47
CA LYS A 132 21.85 17.69 5.37
C LYS A 132 20.82 18.63 4.71
N GLY A 133 19.89 19.14 5.51
CA GLY A 133 18.89 20.11 5.04
C GLY A 133 17.79 19.54 4.17
N VAL A 134 17.63 18.21 4.09
CA VAL A 134 16.45 17.58 3.48
C VAL A 134 15.31 17.56 4.50
N ASP A 135 14.10 17.93 4.07
CA ASP A 135 12.89 17.80 4.90
C ASP A 135 12.53 16.32 5.02
N TYR A 136 12.55 15.81 6.26
CA TYR A 136 12.34 14.38 6.53
C TYR A 136 10.91 13.95 6.27
N ARG A 137 9.93 14.79 6.54
CA ARG A 137 8.51 14.50 6.29
C ARG A 137 8.26 14.36 4.79
N LEU A 138 8.77 15.31 4.00
CA LEU A 138 8.68 15.25 2.55
C LEU A 138 9.45 14.04 1.98
N LEU A 139 10.60 13.69 2.56
CA LEU A 139 11.38 12.54 2.10
C LEU A 139 10.61 11.23 2.30
N ILE A 140 9.91 11.06 3.44
CA ILE A 140 9.05 9.89 3.70
C ILE A 140 7.78 9.95 2.83
N ALA A 141 7.15 11.12 2.69
CA ALA A 141 6.03 11.30 1.77
C ALA A 141 6.39 10.89 0.33
N SER A 142 7.58 11.30 -0.11
CA SER A 142 8.11 10.98 -1.45
C SER A 142 8.40 9.49 -1.64
N ALA A 143 8.88 8.81 -0.60
CA ALA A 143 9.00 7.35 -0.61
C ALA A 143 7.64 6.67 -0.74
N TYR A 144 6.66 7.17 0.00
CA TYR A 144 5.30 6.64 0.03
C TYR A 144 4.51 6.97 -1.25
N SER A 145 4.72 8.13 -1.85
CA SER A 145 3.99 8.54 -3.08
C SER A 145 4.16 7.55 -4.24
N GLY A 146 5.30 6.85 -4.30
CA GLY A 146 5.54 5.78 -5.26
C GLY A 146 4.57 4.60 -5.13
N PHE A 147 3.91 4.47 -4.00
CA PHE A 147 2.89 3.44 -3.78
C PHE A 147 1.67 3.58 -4.70
N VAL A 148 1.42 4.75 -5.27
CA VAL A 148 0.26 4.99 -6.18
C VAL A 148 0.20 4.03 -7.38
N VAL A 149 1.31 3.44 -7.81
CA VAL A 149 1.35 2.50 -8.95
C VAL A 149 1.22 1.02 -8.55
N TRP A 150 1.04 0.70 -7.27
CA TRP A 150 1.10 -0.68 -6.79
C TRP A 150 0.07 -1.61 -7.45
N HIS A 151 -1.16 -1.12 -7.59
CA HIS A 151 -2.26 -1.92 -8.14
C HIS A 151 -2.28 -1.96 -9.67
N ALA A 152 -1.48 -1.09 -10.30
CA ALA A 152 -1.14 -1.11 -11.71
C ALA A 152 0.20 -1.85 -11.99
N GLY A 153 0.76 -2.50 -10.95
CA GLY A 153 2.02 -3.22 -10.99
C GLY A 153 1.85 -4.74 -10.91
N LEU A 154 3.00 -5.44 -10.87
CA LEU A 154 3.08 -6.91 -10.95
C LEU A 154 2.45 -7.63 -9.75
N SER A 155 2.22 -6.96 -8.64
CA SER A 155 1.56 -7.51 -7.45
C SER A 155 0.16 -6.93 -7.20
N GLY A 156 -0.44 -6.30 -8.21
CA GLY A 156 -1.81 -5.81 -8.14
C GLY A 156 -2.80 -6.95 -7.91
N SER A 157 -3.62 -6.86 -6.86
CA SER A 157 -4.52 -7.97 -6.50
C SER A 157 -5.61 -8.20 -7.54
N ILE A 158 -6.24 -7.16 -8.07
CA ILE A 158 -7.29 -7.31 -9.10
C ILE A 158 -6.71 -7.85 -10.41
N PRO A 159 -5.64 -7.27 -11.01
CA PRO A 159 -5.04 -7.83 -12.21
C PRO A 159 -4.62 -9.28 -12.05
N LEU A 160 -4.06 -9.68 -10.91
CA LEU A 160 -3.68 -11.07 -10.65
C LEU A 160 -4.89 -11.99 -10.53
N THR A 161 -5.96 -11.54 -9.84
CA THR A 161 -7.19 -12.35 -9.66
C THR A 161 -7.83 -12.73 -10.99
N ILE A 162 -7.83 -11.83 -11.96
CA ILE A 162 -8.50 -12.08 -13.27
C ILE A 162 -7.64 -12.84 -14.28
N THR A 163 -6.37 -13.12 -13.96
CA THR A 163 -5.53 -13.99 -14.81
C THR A 163 -5.96 -15.45 -14.75
N GLU A 164 -6.66 -15.86 -13.68
CA GLU A 164 -7.20 -17.20 -13.50
C GLU A 164 -8.67 -17.09 -13.08
N VAL A 165 -9.58 -17.32 -14.04
CA VAL A 165 -11.01 -17.24 -13.79
C VAL A 165 -11.49 -18.55 -13.20
N THR A 166 -11.64 -18.54 -11.87
CA THR A 166 -12.27 -19.62 -11.11
C THR A 166 -13.80 -19.42 -11.02
N GLU A 167 -14.54 -20.43 -10.56
CA GLU A 167 -15.97 -20.28 -10.25
C GLU A 167 -16.23 -19.14 -9.28
N ALA A 168 -15.33 -18.94 -8.31
CA ALA A 168 -15.42 -17.83 -7.35
C ALA A 168 -15.26 -16.45 -8.02
N VAL A 169 -14.35 -16.30 -9.00
CA VAL A 169 -14.18 -15.06 -9.77
C VAL A 169 -15.41 -14.81 -10.66
N THR A 170 -15.91 -15.84 -11.33
CA THR A 170 -17.15 -15.74 -12.13
C THR A 170 -18.32 -15.30 -11.26
N ALA A 171 -18.51 -15.91 -10.10
CA ALA A 171 -19.55 -15.52 -9.15
C ALA A 171 -19.36 -14.09 -8.62
N ALA A 172 -18.12 -13.71 -8.27
CA ALA A 172 -17.79 -12.37 -7.79
C ALA A 172 -18.02 -11.26 -8.82
N THR A 173 -18.09 -11.60 -10.10
CA THR A 173 -18.38 -10.66 -11.20
C THR A 173 -19.83 -10.72 -11.69
N GLY A 174 -20.72 -11.39 -10.93
CA GLY A 174 -22.12 -11.57 -11.35
C GLY A 174 -22.27 -12.38 -12.65
N GLY A 175 -21.33 -13.30 -12.95
CA GLY A 175 -21.31 -14.08 -14.17
C GLY A 175 -20.75 -13.36 -15.39
N ALA A 176 -20.30 -12.12 -15.27
CA ALA A 176 -19.83 -11.31 -16.38
C ALA A 176 -18.45 -11.73 -16.90
N LEU A 177 -17.56 -12.20 -16.04
CA LEU A 177 -16.21 -12.64 -16.40
C LEU A 177 -16.17 -14.17 -16.47
N THR A 178 -16.07 -14.69 -17.69
CA THR A 178 -16.02 -16.14 -17.96
C THR A 178 -14.68 -16.59 -18.56
N GLU A 179 -13.87 -15.64 -19.02
CA GLU A 179 -12.57 -15.88 -19.62
C GLU A 179 -11.47 -15.13 -18.89
N SER A 180 -10.28 -15.74 -18.81
CA SER A 180 -9.10 -15.16 -18.19
C SER A 180 -8.63 -13.92 -18.95
N ILE A 181 -8.24 -12.90 -18.21
CA ILE A 181 -7.65 -11.68 -18.75
C ILE A 181 -6.17 -11.66 -18.38
N GLY A 182 -5.30 -11.79 -19.37
CA GLY A 182 -3.85 -11.84 -19.16
C GLY A 182 -3.26 -10.50 -18.71
N MET A 183 -2.07 -10.56 -18.13
CA MET A 183 -1.34 -9.36 -17.70
C MET A 183 -0.94 -8.46 -18.86
N ASP A 184 -0.81 -8.98 -20.05
CA ASP A 184 -0.58 -8.24 -21.30
C ASP A 184 -1.69 -7.24 -21.64
N ARG A 185 -2.94 -7.55 -21.26
CA ARG A 185 -4.10 -6.67 -21.43
C ARG A 185 -4.32 -5.73 -20.22
N THR A 186 -3.66 -5.98 -19.11
CA THR A 186 -3.83 -5.24 -17.85
C THR A 186 -2.55 -4.49 -17.47
N VAL A 187 -1.74 -5.07 -16.59
CA VAL A 187 -0.52 -4.45 -16.04
C VAL A 187 0.50 -4.09 -17.11
N LEU A 188 0.68 -4.98 -18.10
CA LEU A 188 1.64 -4.80 -19.19
C LEU A 188 1.02 -4.15 -20.43
N SER A 189 -0.23 -3.73 -20.38
CA SER A 189 -0.85 -3.00 -21.49
C SER A 189 -0.11 -1.68 -21.76
N PRO A 190 0.05 -1.28 -23.03
CA PRO A 190 0.82 -0.09 -23.40
C PRO A 190 0.35 1.18 -22.70
N TRP A 191 -0.96 1.39 -22.58
CA TRP A 191 -1.53 2.57 -21.96
C TRP A 191 -1.27 2.59 -20.43
N ASN A 192 -1.29 1.43 -19.75
CA ASN A 192 -0.98 1.34 -18.33
C ASN A 192 0.51 1.61 -18.07
N LEU A 193 1.40 1.02 -18.89
CA LEU A 193 2.84 1.27 -18.79
C LEU A 193 3.18 2.73 -19.05
N ILE A 194 2.51 3.38 -20.01
CA ILE A 194 2.68 4.82 -20.27
C ILE A 194 2.24 5.65 -19.07
N ALA A 195 1.08 5.35 -18.46
CA ALA A 195 0.63 6.04 -17.25
C ALA A 195 1.63 5.88 -16.10
N CYS A 196 2.11 4.65 -15.84
CA CYS A 196 3.13 4.38 -14.84
C CYS A 196 4.44 5.12 -15.13
N LEU A 197 4.88 5.18 -16.39
CA LEU A 197 6.09 5.89 -16.80
C LEU A 197 5.95 7.42 -16.62
N ILE A 198 4.81 7.98 -16.96
CA ILE A 198 4.53 9.40 -16.74
C ILE A 198 4.59 9.73 -15.24
N ILE A 199 4.00 8.90 -14.40
CA ILE A 199 4.08 9.04 -12.93
C ILE A 199 5.54 8.92 -12.47
N LEU A 200 6.28 7.91 -12.94
CA LEU A 200 7.70 7.71 -12.60
C LEU A 200 8.59 8.90 -12.94
N ILE A 201 8.23 9.68 -13.96
CA ILE A 201 8.98 10.88 -14.37
C ILE A 201 8.48 12.13 -13.62
N LEU A 202 7.17 12.36 -13.60
CA LEU A 202 6.60 13.60 -13.08
C LEU A 202 6.54 13.66 -11.57
N MET A 203 6.25 12.56 -10.89
CA MET A 203 6.11 12.50 -9.43
C MET A 203 7.43 12.86 -8.70
N PRO A 204 8.60 12.30 -9.07
CA PRO A 204 9.87 12.70 -8.45
C PRO A 204 10.19 14.18 -8.61
N LEU A 205 9.87 14.74 -9.79
CA LEU A 205 10.10 16.16 -10.08
C LEU A 205 9.14 17.06 -9.29
N LEU A 206 7.87 16.65 -9.14
CA LEU A 206 6.89 17.33 -8.32
C LEU A 206 7.36 17.36 -6.86
N ASN A 207 7.69 16.19 -6.32
CA ASN A 207 8.13 16.02 -4.95
C ASN A 207 9.37 16.89 -4.64
N ALA A 208 10.36 16.85 -5.52
CA ALA A 208 11.56 17.67 -5.34
C ALA A 208 11.27 19.17 -5.37
N LYS A 209 10.28 19.62 -6.15
CA LYS A 209 9.84 21.03 -6.19
C LYS A 209 9.01 21.44 -4.97
N MET A 210 8.44 20.48 -4.23
CA MET A 210 7.71 20.76 -2.98
C MET A 210 8.63 21.03 -1.81
N HIS A 211 9.93 20.78 -1.91
CA HIS A 211 10.87 20.97 -0.80
C HIS A 211 10.74 22.39 -0.19
N PRO A 212 10.49 22.50 1.14
CA PRO A 212 10.26 23.77 1.79
C PRO A 212 11.50 24.70 1.74
N ALA A 213 11.33 25.94 2.15
CA ALA A 213 12.44 26.88 2.32
C ALA A 213 13.34 26.43 3.49
N ALA A 214 14.60 26.84 3.48
CA ALA A 214 15.58 26.39 4.47
C ALA A 214 15.18 26.63 5.94
N ASN A 215 14.42 27.67 6.20
CA ASN A 215 13.88 28.00 7.52
C ASN A 215 12.63 27.21 7.94
N GLU A 216 12.03 26.47 7.01
CA GLU A 216 10.82 25.67 7.23
C GLU A 216 11.09 24.15 7.22
N VAL A 217 12.34 23.76 6.93
CA VAL A 217 12.77 22.37 6.86
C VAL A 217 12.69 21.71 8.24
N VAL A 218 11.99 20.57 8.29
CA VAL A 218 11.98 19.69 9.46
C VAL A 218 12.94 18.53 9.21
N THR A 219 14.06 18.55 9.93
CA THR A 219 15.05 17.46 9.86
C THR A 219 14.61 16.27 10.69
N VAL A 220 15.18 15.10 10.39
CA VAL A 220 14.93 13.88 11.18
C VAL A 220 15.38 14.09 12.65
N ASP A 221 14.57 13.59 13.59
CA ASP A 221 14.98 13.54 15.00
C ASP A 221 16.21 12.64 15.13
N PRO A 222 17.33 13.14 15.67
CA PRO A 222 18.53 12.35 15.90
C PRO A 222 18.26 11.05 16.66
N LYS A 223 17.27 11.01 17.55
CA LYS A 223 16.88 9.80 18.30
C LYS A 223 16.37 8.67 17.39
N LEU A 224 15.75 9.01 16.27
CA LEU A 224 15.28 8.00 15.28
C LEU A 224 16.43 7.44 14.44
N LEU A 225 17.60 8.04 14.51
CA LEU A 225 18.83 7.64 13.81
C LEU A 225 19.85 6.96 14.72
N VAL A 226 19.60 6.92 16.03
CA VAL A 226 20.49 6.23 16.97
C VAL A 226 20.48 4.75 16.66
N GLU A 227 21.64 4.23 16.42
CA GLU A 227 21.89 2.82 16.25
C GLU A 227 22.35 2.28 17.61
N GLU A 228 21.64 1.28 18.13
CA GLU A 228 22.18 0.53 19.26
C GLU A 228 23.47 -0.15 18.80
N GLU A 229 24.58 0.17 19.46
CA GLU A 229 25.85 -0.53 19.25
C GLU A 229 25.63 -2.03 19.50
N VAL A 230 25.97 -2.83 18.51
CA VAL A 230 25.96 -4.28 18.67
C VAL A 230 27.08 -4.62 19.66
N THR A 231 26.76 -4.63 20.95
CA THR A 231 27.71 -5.07 21.96
C THR A 231 28.00 -6.54 21.72
N VAL A 232 29.25 -6.83 21.36
CA VAL A 232 29.74 -8.21 21.22
C VAL A 232 29.79 -8.84 22.62
N ARG A 233 28.74 -9.58 22.95
CA ARG A 233 28.68 -10.35 24.20
C ARG A 233 29.61 -11.57 24.06
N LYS A 234 30.44 -11.84 25.07
CA LYS A 234 31.11 -13.14 25.19
C LYS A 234 30.16 -14.14 25.83
N ALA A 235 29.67 -15.10 25.05
CA ALA A 235 28.82 -16.18 25.56
C ALA A 235 29.53 -17.01 26.62
N SER A 236 29.01 -16.99 27.86
CA SER A 236 29.59 -17.67 29.02
C SER A 236 28.84 -18.95 29.37
N THR A 237 27.53 -18.98 29.18
CA THR A 237 26.67 -20.12 29.49
C THR A 237 26.34 -20.98 28.27
N PRO A 238 25.91 -22.24 28.43
CA PRO A 238 25.43 -23.06 27.30
C PRO A 238 24.26 -22.41 26.54
N ALA A 239 23.32 -21.75 27.24
CA ALA A 239 22.20 -21.05 26.65
C ALA A 239 22.69 -19.89 25.74
N GLU A 240 23.63 -19.07 26.24
CA GLU A 240 24.22 -17.98 25.48
C GLU A 240 24.97 -18.46 24.23
N LYS A 241 25.63 -19.62 24.32
CA LYS A 241 26.29 -20.24 23.16
C LYS A 241 25.28 -20.69 22.09
N LEU A 242 24.09 -21.15 22.48
CA LEU A 242 23.01 -21.49 21.56
C LEU A 242 22.38 -20.23 20.93
N GLU A 243 22.19 -19.18 21.70
CA GLU A 243 21.66 -17.89 21.25
C GLU A 243 22.58 -17.24 20.18
N ASP A 244 23.89 -17.42 20.30
CA ASP A 244 24.88 -16.91 19.37
C ASP A 244 25.31 -17.95 18.29
N CYS A 245 24.63 -19.12 18.25
CA CYS A 245 24.98 -20.22 17.36
C CYS A 245 24.49 -19.97 15.92
N LYS A 246 25.39 -19.50 15.06
CA LYS A 246 25.13 -19.31 13.61
C LYS A 246 24.59 -20.57 12.89
N PRO A 247 25.07 -21.80 13.15
CA PRO A 247 24.52 -23.01 12.55
C PRO A 247 23.02 -23.19 12.74
N LEU A 248 22.43 -22.76 13.88
CA LEU A 248 20.98 -22.79 14.08
C LEU A 248 20.25 -21.86 13.11
N SER A 249 20.78 -20.65 12.89
CA SER A 249 20.26 -19.73 11.88
C SER A 249 20.35 -20.34 10.48
N TRP A 250 21.48 -20.95 10.13
CA TRP A 250 21.68 -21.60 8.83
C TRP A 250 20.70 -22.74 8.58
N LEU A 251 20.35 -23.53 9.61
CA LEU A 251 19.36 -24.60 9.47
C LEU A 251 17.99 -24.04 9.04
N VAL A 252 17.52 -23.01 9.71
CA VAL A 252 16.25 -22.35 9.37
C VAL A 252 16.30 -21.76 7.97
N VAL A 253 17.41 -21.10 7.62
CA VAL A 253 17.61 -20.51 6.28
C VAL A 253 17.56 -21.58 5.19
N ILE A 254 18.25 -22.71 5.38
CA ILE A 254 18.26 -23.80 4.40
C ILE A 254 16.84 -24.34 4.19
N ILE A 255 16.09 -24.60 5.27
CA ILE A 255 14.70 -25.07 5.17
C ILE A 255 13.84 -24.05 4.39
N GLY A 256 13.94 -22.78 4.74
CA GLY A 256 13.18 -21.73 4.08
C GLY A 256 13.55 -21.56 2.61
N VAL A 257 14.84 -21.58 2.27
CA VAL A 257 15.30 -21.48 0.87
C VAL A 257 14.85 -22.70 0.05
N VAL A 258 14.97 -23.91 0.58
CA VAL A 258 14.49 -25.13 -0.11
C VAL A 258 12.99 -25.02 -0.39
N TYR A 259 12.21 -24.60 0.58
CA TYR A 259 10.76 -24.39 0.37
C TYR A 259 10.49 -23.31 -0.70
N LEU A 260 11.15 -22.16 -0.63
CA LEU A 260 10.99 -21.10 -1.64
C LEU A 260 11.36 -21.56 -3.05
N VAL A 261 12.46 -22.31 -3.18
CA VAL A 261 12.87 -22.89 -4.49
C VAL A 261 11.81 -23.87 -5.01
N GLN A 262 11.29 -24.77 -4.16
CA GLN A 262 10.22 -25.70 -4.55
C GLN A 262 8.95 -24.93 -4.94
N TYR A 263 8.57 -23.92 -4.16
CA TYR A 263 7.40 -23.11 -4.42
C TYR A 263 7.46 -22.38 -5.77
N PHE A 264 8.57 -21.68 -6.04
CA PHE A 264 8.74 -20.98 -7.30
C PHE A 264 8.97 -21.90 -8.50
N ALA A 265 9.59 -23.06 -8.29
CA ALA A 265 9.74 -24.07 -9.35
C ALA A 265 8.42 -24.73 -9.74
N ALA A 266 7.48 -24.87 -8.81
CA ALA A 266 6.15 -25.37 -9.07
C ALA A 266 5.22 -24.34 -9.71
N ALA A 267 5.55 -23.05 -9.60
CA ALA A 267 4.75 -21.96 -10.15
C ALA A 267 5.03 -21.82 -11.66
N GLY A 268 4.00 -21.80 -12.48
CA GLY A 268 4.14 -21.58 -13.93
C GLY A 268 4.74 -20.22 -14.27
N ASN A 269 4.46 -19.20 -13.45
CA ASN A 269 5.07 -17.88 -13.52
C ASN A 269 5.50 -17.43 -12.11
N PRO A 270 6.81 -17.33 -11.81
CA PRO A 270 7.31 -16.93 -10.49
C PRO A 270 6.84 -15.55 -10.01
N LEU A 271 6.60 -14.60 -10.91
CA LEU A 271 6.14 -13.26 -10.54
C LEU A 271 4.68 -13.28 -10.05
N ASN A 272 3.83 -14.09 -10.66
CA ASN A 272 2.44 -14.27 -10.24
C ASN A 272 2.32 -15.08 -8.94
N ALA A 273 3.37 -15.84 -8.58
CA ALA A 273 3.43 -16.60 -7.33
C ALA A 273 3.76 -15.73 -6.10
N LEU A 274 4.21 -14.48 -6.30
CA LEU A 274 4.48 -13.56 -5.22
C LEU A 274 3.18 -13.13 -4.54
N ASN A 275 2.97 -13.58 -3.32
CA ASN A 275 1.90 -13.15 -2.43
C ASN A 275 2.48 -12.70 -1.09
N LEU A 276 1.62 -12.15 -0.23
CA LEU A 276 2.04 -11.54 1.04
C LEU A 276 2.75 -12.55 1.97
N ASN A 277 2.30 -13.80 2.01
CA ASN A 277 2.92 -14.85 2.82
C ASN A 277 4.32 -15.18 2.32
N ILE A 278 4.50 -15.27 1.00
CA ILE A 278 5.80 -15.55 0.39
C ILE A 278 6.76 -14.37 0.59
N VAL A 279 6.30 -13.13 0.47
CA VAL A 279 7.11 -11.94 0.77
C VAL A 279 7.53 -11.94 2.24
N ASN A 280 6.61 -12.24 3.17
CA ASN A 280 6.93 -12.37 4.58
C ASN A 280 7.96 -13.47 4.85
N LEU A 281 7.80 -14.63 4.19
CA LEU A 281 8.76 -15.73 4.32
C LEU A 281 10.14 -15.35 3.76
N ILE A 282 10.21 -14.65 2.64
CA ILE A 282 11.47 -14.13 2.09
C ILE A 282 12.13 -13.18 3.09
N PHE A 283 11.35 -12.23 3.66
CA PHE A 283 11.89 -11.29 4.66
C PHE A 283 12.37 -12.00 5.93
N LEU A 284 11.65 -13.04 6.37
CA LEU A 284 12.04 -13.86 7.50
C LEU A 284 13.37 -14.58 7.22
N VAL A 285 13.46 -15.32 6.11
CA VAL A 285 14.64 -16.11 5.73
C VAL A 285 15.87 -15.21 5.54
N LEU A 286 15.72 -14.11 4.81
CA LEU A 286 16.78 -13.12 4.63
C LEU A 286 17.11 -12.39 5.93
N GLY A 287 16.13 -12.08 6.75
CA GLY A 287 16.33 -11.46 8.04
C GLY A 287 17.18 -12.34 8.96
N VAL A 288 16.86 -13.64 9.09
CA VAL A 288 17.65 -14.60 9.86
C VAL A 288 19.06 -14.74 9.32
N LEU A 289 19.20 -14.88 7.99
CA LEU A 289 20.52 -15.01 7.32
C LEU A 289 21.40 -13.79 7.58
N LEU A 290 20.86 -12.59 7.38
CA LEU A 290 21.64 -11.36 7.35
C LEU A 290 21.98 -10.80 8.74
N ASN A 291 21.20 -11.17 9.77
CA ASN A 291 21.51 -10.87 11.17
C ASN A 291 22.49 -11.88 11.79
N GLY A 292 22.69 -13.03 11.15
CA GLY A 292 23.75 -14.02 11.44
C GLY A 292 23.48 -14.92 12.63
N THR A 293 23.08 -14.40 13.80
CA THR A 293 22.78 -15.21 15.00
C THR A 293 21.31 -15.13 15.39
N PRO A 294 20.74 -16.18 16.04
CA PRO A 294 19.36 -16.16 16.52
C PRO A 294 19.06 -14.94 17.41
N LEU A 295 19.95 -14.64 18.35
CA LEU A 295 19.78 -13.53 19.28
C LEU A 295 19.74 -12.17 18.60
N ASN A 296 20.63 -11.94 17.60
CA ASN A 296 20.63 -10.67 16.85
C ASN A 296 19.32 -10.50 16.08
N TYR A 297 18.81 -11.58 15.48
CA TYR A 297 17.52 -11.53 14.79
C TYR A 297 16.37 -11.26 15.74
N VAL A 298 16.31 -11.92 16.90
CA VAL A 298 15.29 -11.66 17.94
C VAL A 298 15.32 -10.19 18.40
N LYS A 299 16.51 -9.63 18.63
CA LYS A 299 16.65 -8.20 18.97
C LYS A 299 16.09 -7.30 17.87
N ALA A 300 16.48 -7.54 16.62
CA ALA A 300 15.98 -6.77 15.47
C ALA A 300 14.45 -6.84 15.33
N VAL A 301 13.84 -8.02 15.55
CA VAL A 301 12.38 -8.19 15.56
C VAL A 301 11.73 -7.44 16.72
N ASN A 302 12.28 -7.55 17.94
CA ASN A 302 11.75 -6.86 19.13
C ASN A 302 11.77 -5.33 18.98
N ASP A 303 12.76 -4.78 18.27
CA ASP A 303 12.82 -3.35 17.98
C ASP A 303 11.83 -2.95 16.88
N ALA A 304 11.70 -3.78 15.85
CA ALA A 304 10.79 -3.54 14.75
C ALA A 304 9.31 -3.59 15.15
N VAL A 305 8.94 -4.48 16.08
CA VAL A 305 7.54 -4.68 16.52
C VAL A 305 6.94 -3.45 17.18
N LYS A 306 7.77 -2.57 17.75
CA LYS A 306 7.35 -1.30 18.35
C LYS A 306 6.59 -0.39 17.37
N GLY A 307 6.86 -0.52 16.06
CA GLY A 307 6.18 0.21 14.99
C GLY A 307 4.83 -0.37 14.55
N ALA A 308 4.46 -1.58 15.01
CA ALA A 308 3.26 -2.27 14.51
C ALA A 308 1.95 -1.88 15.23
N GLY A 309 2.00 -1.08 16.30
CA GLY A 309 0.83 -0.75 17.13
C GLY A 309 -0.33 -0.13 16.35
N GLY A 310 -0.03 0.75 15.38
CA GLY A 310 -1.04 1.36 14.52
C GLY A 310 -1.82 0.34 13.68
N ILE A 311 -1.12 -0.67 13.15
CA ILE A 311 -1.73 -1.75 12.36
C ILE A 311 -2.67 -2.56 13.24
N VAL A 312 -2.19 -3.01 14.40
CA VAL A 312 -2.95 -3.85 15.33
C VAL A 312 -4.24 -3.16 15.79
N LEU A 313 -4.18 -1.85 16.08
CA LEU A 313 -5.33 -1.09 16.58
C LEU A 313 -6.34 -0.75 15.48
N GLN A 314 -5.88 -0.31 14.31
CA GLN A 314 -6.76 0.34 13.32
C GLN A 314 -7.39 -0.63 12.33
N PHE A 315 -6.73 -1.73 11.98
CA PHE A 315 -7.23 -2.67 10.99
C PHE A 315 -8.58 -3.30 11.36
N PRO A 316 -8.85 -3.68 12.62
CA PRO A 316 -10.19 -4.11 13.01
C PRO A 316 -11.26 -3.05 12.75
N PHE A 317 -10.97 -1.77 13.00
CA PHE A 317 -11.93 -0.69 12.72
C PHE A 317 -12.19 -0.54 11.22
N TYR A 318 -11.16 -0.62 10.38
CA TYR A 318 -11.34 -0.63 8.92
C TYR A 318 -12.14 -1.85 8.46
N ALA A 319 -11.95 -3.02 9.06
CA ALA A 319 -12.77 -4.19 8.79
C ALA A 319 -14.24 -3.94 9.13
N GLY A 320 -14.53 -3.30 10.26
CA GLY A 320 -15.87 -2.88 10.62
C GLY A 320 -16.48 -1.87 9.65
N ILE A 321 -15.71 -0.85 9.21
CA ILE A 321 -16.11 0.11 8.17
C ILE A 321 -16.46 -0.62 6.88
N MET A 322 -15.58 -1.53 6.43
CA MET A 322 -15.85 -2.37 5.25
C MET A 322 -17.15 -3.15 5.40
N GLY A 323 -17.40 -3.75 6.56
CA GLY A 323 -18.64 -4.46 6.85
C GLY A 323 -19.89 -3.58 6.70
N ILE A 324 -19.84 -2.34 7.16
CA ILE A 324 -20.95 -1.37 6.95
C ILE A 324 -21.09 -1.01 5.47
N MET A 325 -19.98 -0.74 4.78
CA MET A 325 -20.00 -0.34 3.36
C MET A 325 -20.58 -1.42 2.46
N THR A 326 -20.29 -2.70 2.76
CA THR A 326 -20.70 -3.86 1.97
C THR A 326 -21.98 -4.50 2.46
N GLY A 327 -22.43 -4.17 3.69
CA GLY A 327 -23.62 -4.74 4.33
C GLY A 327 -24.89 -4.44 3.56
N ALA A 328 -25.70 -5.49 3.33
CA ALA A 328 -27.00 -5.41 2.72
C ALA A 328 -28.05 -6.11 3.62
N VAL A 329 -29.28 -5.61 3.64
CA VAL A 329 -30.37 -6.18 4.48
C VAL A 329 -30.84 -7.53 3.95
N THR A 330 -30.79 -7.70 2.64
CA THR A 330 -31.13 -8.95 1.94
C THR A 330 -29.98 -9.36 1.05
N GLU A 331 -29.82 -10.64 0.79
CA GLU A 331 -28.83 -11.15 -0.16
C GLU A 331 -29.03 -10.51 -1.55
N GLY A 332 -27.98 -9.95 -2.12
CA GLY A 332 -28.06 -9.18 -3.37
C GLY A 332 -28.75 -7.82 -3.27
N GLY A 333 -29.13 -7.39 -2.07
CA GLY A 333 -29.76 -6.08 -1.83
C GLY A 333 -28.76 -4.91 -1.93
N PRO A 334 -29.27 -3.66 -1.85
CA PRO A 334 -28.40 -2.49 -1.93
C PRO A 334 -27.46 -2.40 -0.73
N SER A 335 -26.19 -2.03 -1.01
CA SER A 335 -25.21 -1.65 -0.01
C SER A 335 -24.75 -0.22 -0.27
N LEU A 336 -24.14 0.44 0.72
CA LEU A 336 -23.65 1.80 0.54
C LEU A 336 -22.63 1.91 -0.59
N ALA A 337 -21.67 0.99 -0.65
CA ALA A 337 -20.70 0.96 -1.73
C ALA A 337 -21.34 0.63 -3.09
N GLY A 338 -22.35 -0.24 -3.09
CA GLY A 338 -23.15 -0.55 -4.28
C GLY A 338 -23.91 0.66 -4.81
N VAL A 339 -24.53 1.44 -3.92
CA VAL A 339 -25.25 2.69 -4.30
C VAL A 339 -24.27 3.70 -4.93
N ILE A 340 -23.09 3.90 -4.34
CA ILE A 340 -22.05 4.78 -4.90
C ILE A 340 -21.65 4.29 -6.31
N SER A 341 -21.33 3.01 -6.47
CA SER A 341 -20.90 2.44 -7.75
C SER A 341 -21.99 2.55 -8.82
N ASN A 342 -23.23 2.20 -8.49
CA ASN A 342 -24.38 2.31 -9.42
C ASN A 342 -24.64 3.74 -9.88
N PHE A 343 -24.47 4.73 -9.00
CA PHE A 343 -24.60 6.14 -9.38
C PHE A 343 -23.62 6.50 -10.50
N PHE A 344 -22.33 6.13 -10.36
CA PHE A 344 -21.32 6.44 -11.39
C PHE A 344 -21.56 5.67 -12.69
N VAL A 345 -22.03 4.42 -12.61
CA VAL A 345 -22.41 3.66 -13.79
C VAL A 345 -23.58 4.35 -14.53
N ALA A 346 -24.57 4.83 -13.79
CA ALA A 346 -25.78 5.45 -14.39
C ALA A 346 -25.51 6.76 -15.12
N ILE A 347 -24.49 7.54 -14.70
CA ILE A 347 -24.12 8.82 -15.33
C ILE A 347 -23.06 8.68 -16.43
N SER A 348 -22.52 7.49 -16.67
CA SER A 348 -21.47 7.24 -17.65
C SER A 348 -22.03 6.92 -19.05
N ASN A 349 -21.16 7.05 -20.03
CA ASN A 349 -21.33 6.60 -21.41
C ASN A 349 -20.07 5.81 -21.83
N ASP A 350 -20.04 5.27 -23.03
CA ASP A 350 -18.96 4.41 -23.52
C ASP A 350 -17.56 5.02 -23.34
N ILE A 351 -17.41 6.34 -23.58
CA ILE A 351 -16.14 7.06 -23.45
C ILE A 351 -15.80 7.31 -21.97
N THR A 352 -16.80 7.70 -21.18
CA THR A 352 -16.59 8.15 -19.79
C THR A 352 -16.65 7.01 -18.77
N PHE A 353 -17.06 5.82 -19.17
CA PHE A 353 -17.24 4.69 -18.27
C PHE A 353 -15.95 4.30 -17.52
N PRO A 354 -14.79 4.16 -18.17
CA PRO A 354 -13.54 3.87 -17.45
C PRO A 354 -13.17 4.98 -16.46
N LEU A 355 -13.36 6.26 -16.85
CA LEU A 355 -13.10 7.40 -15.98
C LEU A 355 -14.00 7.39 -14.74
N PHE A 356 -15.30 7.22 -14.92
CA PHE A 356 -16.24 7.22 -13.78
C PHE A 356 -16.09 5.96 -12.92
N THR A 357 -15.71 4.84 -13.49
CA THR A 357 -15.31 3.64 -12.74
C THR A 357 -14.10 3.94 -11.85
N PHE A 358 -13.06 4.58 -12.38
CA PHE A 358 -11.89 5.02 -11.62
C PHE A 358 -12.27 5.97 -10.48
N LEU A 359 -13.08 6.99 -10.74
CA LEU A 359 -13.51 7.96 -9.72
C LEU A 359 -14.37 7.29 -8.64
N SER A 360 -15.31 6.44 -9.04
CA SER A 360 -16.12 5.64 -8.13
C SER A 360 -15.24 4.76 -7.23
N ALA A 361 -14.26 4.08 -7.85
CA ALA A 361 -13.33 3.23 -7.12
C ALA A 361 -12.50 4.03 -6.12
N GLY A 362 -12.05 5.23 -6.49
CA GLY A 362 -11.34 6.11 -5.56
C GLY A 362 -12.18 6.52 -4.34
N ILE A 363 -13.48 6.78 -4.53
CA ILE A 363 -14.38 7.09 -3.41
C ILE A 363 -14.61 5.85 -2.53
N VAL A 364 -14.89 4.71 -3.13
CA VAL A 364 -15.13 3.46 -2.38
C VAL A 364 -13.88 3.05 -1.60
N ASN A 365 -12.70 3.13 -2.21
CA ASN A 365 -11.43 2.78 -1.56
C ASN A 365 -11.12 3.62 -0.33
N PHE A 366 -11.58 4.86 -0.28
CA PHE A 366 -11.37 5.69 0.91
C PHE A 366 -11.94 5.04 2.19
N PHE A 367 -13.00 4.26 2.04
CA PHE A 367 -13.67 3.53 3.13
C PHE A 367 -13.35 2.04 3.14
N VAL A 368 -12.96 1.47 1.99
CA VAL A 368 -12.66 0.04 1.80
C VAL A 368 -11.24 -0.11 1.24
N PRO A 369 -10.19 0.22 1.99
CA PRO A 369 -8.81 0.27 1.49
C PRO A 369 -8.20 -1.13 1.33
N SER A 370 -8.81 -1.95 0.51
CA SER A 370 -8.42 -3.34 0.28
C SER A 370 -8.80 -3.76 -1.14
N GLY A 371 -7.83 -4.05 -1.98
CA GLY A 371 -8.08 -4.41 -3.38
C GLY A 371 -9.04 -5.58 -3.55
N GLY A 372 -8.92 -6.62 -2.71
CA GLY A 372 -9.87 -7.75 -2.70
C GLY A 372 -11.27 -7.37 -2.20
N GLY A 373 -11.34 -6.54 -1.14
CA GLY A 373 -12.61 -6.05 -0.60
C GLY A 373 -13.32 -5.13 -1.59
N GLN A 374 -12.59 -4.24 -2.22
CA GLN A 374 -13.11 -3.36 -3.26
C GLN A 374 -13.59 -4.11 -4.49
N TRP A 375 -12.81 -5.10 -4.94
CA TRP A 375 -13.20 -6.01 -6.02
C TRP A 375 -14.53 -6.69 -5.73
N ALA A 376 -14.68 -7.31 -4.56
CA ALA A 376 -15.90 -8.00 -4.16
C ALA A 376 -17.15 -7.10 -4.18
N VAL A 377 -16.99 -5.80 -3.97
CA VAL A 377 -18.10 -4.83 -3.97
C VAL A 377 -18.39 -4.28 -5.36
N GLN A 378 -17.37 -3.92 -6.12
CA GLN A 378 -17.53 -3.19 -7.37
C GLN A 378 -17.61 -4.09 -8.60
N ALA A 379 -16.93 -5.24 -8.60
CA ALA A 379 -16.92 -6.14 -9.74
C ALA A 379 -18.34 -6.62 -10.13
N PRO A 380 -19.25 -7.01 -9.19
CA PRO A 380 -20.60 -7.43 -9.52
C PRO A 380 -21.47 -6.36 -10.19
N ILE A 381 -21.06 -5.09 -10.07
CA ILE A 381 -21.78 -3.93 -10.64
C ILE A 381 -21.13 -3.48 -11.94
N VAL A 382 -19.81 -3.29 -11.89
CA VAL A 382 -19.04 -2.70 -12.99
C VAL A 382 -18.89 -3.67 -14.16
N LEU A 383 -18.60 -4.94 -13.91
CA LEU A 383 -18.33 -5.90 -14.99
C LEU A 383 -19.57 -6.22 -15.83
N PRO A 384 -20.75 -6.50 -15.25
CA PRO A 384 -21.97 -6.65 -16.04
C PRO A 384 -22.32 -5.41 -16.87
N ALA A 385 -22.12 -4.20 -16.31
CA ALA A 385 -22.31 -2.96 -17.04
C ALA A 385 -21.30 -2.82 -18.20
N THR A 386 -20.03 -3.15 -17.97
CA THR A 386 -18.97 -3.20 -19.00
C THR A 386 -19.38 -4.08 -20.19
N ILE A 387 -19.80 -5.32 -19.91
CA ILE A 387 -20.21 -6.27 -20.95
C ILE A 387 -21.45 -5.78 -21.69
N LYS A 388 -22.44 -5.26 -20.98
CA LYS A 388 -23.67 -4.72 -21.57
C LYS A 388 -23.40 -3.56 -22.52
N MET A 389 -22.41 -2.73 -22.22
CA MET A 389 -21.98 -1.60 -23.05
C MET A 389 -21.00 -2.03 -24.18
N GLY A 390 -20.59 -3.30 -24.24
CA GLY A 390 -19.63 -3.78 -25.24
C GLY A 390 -18.21 -3.28 -25.03
N LEU A 391 -17.84 -2.86 -23.80
CA LEU A 391 -16.53 -2.33 -23.46
C LEU A 391 -15.56 -3.42 -23.01
N ASP A 392 -14.25 -3.12 -23.04
CA ASP A 392 -13.22 -4.06 -22.61
C ASP A 392 -13.19 -4.27 -21.10
N PRO A 393 -13.46 -5.48 -20.59
CA PRO A 393 -13.38 -5.79 -19.16
C PRO A 393 -12.00 -5.55 -18.55
N ALA A 394 -10.90 -5.67 -19.32
CA ALA A 394 -9.56 -5.41 -18.84
C ALA A 394 -9.39 -3.95 -18.40
N VAL A 395 -9.93 -3.01 -19.21
CA VAL A 395 -9.90 -1.57 -18.89
C VAL A 395 -10.71 -1.27 -17.63
N SER A 396 -11.88 -1.88 -17.48
CA SER A 396 -12.74 -1.69 -16.31
C SER A 396 -12.11 -2.24 -15.03
N CYS A 397 -11.48 -3.42 -15.09
CA CYS A 397 -10.71 -3.98 -13.98
C CYS A 397 -9.56 -3.07 -13.56
N MET A 398 -8.84 -2.53 -14.53
CA MET A 398 -7.75 -1.61 -14.26
C MET A 398 -8.24 -0.25 -13.76
N ALA A 399 -9.43 0.20 -14.17
CA ALA A 399 -10.04 1.42 -13.62
C ALA A 399 -10.37 1.27 -12.12
N ILE A 400 -10.89 0.11 -11.70
CA ILE A 400 -11.07 -0.20 -10.29
C ILE A 400 -9.71 -0.24 -9.58
N SER A 401 -8.70 -0.90 -10.16
CA SER A 401 -7.35 -1.02 -9.59
C SER A 401 -6.68 0.34 -9.39
N TRP A 402 -6.74 1.21 -10.39
CA TRP A 402 -6.19 2.56 -10.28
C TRP A 402 -6.91 3.42 -9.27
N GLY A 403 -8.24 3.34 -9.18
CA GLY A 403 -9.03 4.09 -8.21
C GLY A 403 -8.73 3.65 -6.77
N ASP A 404 -8.56 2.34 -6.55
CA ASP A 404 -8.11 1.78 -5.29
C ASP A 404 -6.71 2.31 -4.91
N ALA A 405 -5.73 2.23 -5.80
CA ALA A 405 -4.38 2.70 -5.54
C ALA A 405 -4.30 4.23 -5.33
N TRP A 406 -5.06 4.99 -6.07
CA TRP A 406 -4.99 6.45 -6.10
C TRP A 406 -5.30 7.09 -4.75
N THR A 407 -6.42 6.73 -4.14
CA THR A 407 -6.85 7.35 -2.88
C THR A 407 -6.15 6.79 -1.65
N ASN A 408 -5.29 5.77 -1.80
CA ASN A 408 -4.33 5.37 -0.76
C ASN A 408 -3.38 6.52 -0.39
N LEU A 409 -3.12 7.47 -1.30
CA LEU A 409 -2.32 8.67 -1.00
C LEU A 409 -2.98 9.61 0.02
N LEU A 410 -4.30 9.56 0.19
CA LEU A 410 -5.04 10.38 1.15
C LEU A 410 -5.41 9.59 2.41
N GLN A 411 -5.60 8.29 2.27
CA GLN A 411 -6.07 7.41 3.31
C GLN A 411 -4.87 6.80 4.06
N PRO A 412 -4.75 6.94 5.39
CA PRO A 412 -3.53 6.58 6.12
C PRO A 412 -3.28 5.08 6.29
N PHE A 413 -4.24 4.22 5.97
CA PHE A 413 -4.18 2.77 6.17
C PHE A 413 -2.88 2.13 5.63
N TRP A 414 -2.58 2.37 4.36
CA TRP A 414 -1.38 1.82 3.71
C TRP A 414 -0.09 2.54 4.10
N ALA A 415 -0.18 3.78 4.60
CA ALA A 415 1.00 4.52 5.06
C ALA A 415 1.52 4.02 6.41
N LEU A 416 0.68 3.34 7.23
CA LEU A 416 1.05 2.93 8.58
C LEU A 416 2.36 2.13 8.67
N PRO A 417 2.65 1.15 7.80
CA PRO A 417 3.94 0.45 7.82
C PRO A 417 5.13 1.38 7.58
N ALA A 418 5.04 2.24 6.57
CA ALA A 418 6.12 3.20 6.27
C ALA A 418 6.29 4.24 7.38
N LEU A 419 5.20 4.72 7.97
CA LEU A 419 5.19 5.64 9.11
C LEU A 419 5.80 5.01 10.36
N GLY A 420 5.48 3.73 10.64
CA GLY A 420 6.08 2.97 11.73
C GLY A 420 7.61 2.87 11.60
N ILE A 421 8.11 2.59 10.40
CA ILE A 421 9.54 2.56 10.09
C ILE A 421 10.17 3.96 10.27
N ALA A 422 9.47 5.00 9.79
CA ALA A 422 9.97 6.37 9.81
C ALA A 422 9.93 7.02 11.20
N GLY A 423 9.08 6.53 12.11
CA GLY A 423 8.80 7.19 13.38
C GLY A 423 8.04 8.51 13.21
N LEU A 424 7.17 8.60 12.18
CA LEU A 424 6.34 9.76 11.89
C LEU A 424 4.85 9.42 12.03
N GLY A 425 4.03 10.45 12.16
CA GLY A 425 2.58 10.35 12.11
C GLY A 425 2.01 10.65 10.72
N ALA A 426 0.76 10.26 10.47
CA ALA A 426 0.09 10.53 9.19
C ALA A 426 0.03 12.04 8.87
N ARG A 427 -0.15 12.89 9.89
CA ARG A 427 -0.18 14.35 9.72
C ARG A 427 1.12 14.92 9.13
N ASP A 428 2.24 14.22 9.31
CA ASP A 428 3.54 14.70 8.85
C ASP A 428 3.69 14.57 7.33
N ILE A 429 3.05 13.58 6.71
CA ILE A 429 3.22 13.27 5.30
C ILE A 429 2.00 13.54 4.43
N MET A 430 0.77 13.40 4.95
CA MET A 430 -0.46 13.45 4.14
C MET A 430 -0.66 14.77 3.40
N GLY A 431 -0.16 15.90 3.94
CA GLY A 431 -0.22 17.17 3.24
C GLY A 431 0.55 17.21 1.93
N PHE A 432 1.68 16.51 1.84
CA PHE A 432 2.44 16.32 0.59
C PHE A 432 1.73 15.32 -0.32
N CYS A 433 1.22 14.23 0.25
CA CYS A 433 0.50 13.19 -0.49
C CYS A 433 -0.77 13.72 -1.16
N VAL A 434 -1.43 14.77 -0.63
CA VAL A 434 -2.56 15.44 -1.31
C VAL A 434 -2.13 16.04 -2.66
N VAL A 435 -0.94 16.62 -2.73
CA VAL A 435 -0.41 17.19 -3.98
C VAL A 435 -0.09 16.07 -4.98
N ASP A 436 0.46 14.96 -4.48
CA ASP A 436 0.74 13.76 -5.28
C ASP A 436 -0.55 13.11 -5.79
N LEU A 437 -1.59 13.07 -4.96
CA LEU A 437 -2.93 12.60 -5.33
C LEU A 437 -3.49 13.43 -6.50
N ILE A 438 -3.36 14.75 -6.46
CA ILE A 438 -3.86 15.63 -7.54
C ILE A 438 -3.12 15.35 -8.84
N LEU A 439 -1.78 15.27 -8.81
CA LEU A 439 -1.00 14.99 -10.01
C LEU A 439 -1.34 13.62 -10.60
N SER A 440 -1.29 12.58 -9.77
CA SER A 440 -1.58 11.20 -10.22
C SER A 440 -3.02 11.07 -10.70
N GLY A 441 -3.98 11.71 -10.03
CA GLY A 441 -5.37 11.76 -10.43
C GLY A 441 -5.57 12.38 -11.81
N ILE A 442 -4.90 13.51 -12.10
CA ILE A 442 -4.94 14.14 -13.43
C ILE A 442 -4.37 13.18 -14.51
N ILE A 443 -3.22 12.56 -14.24
CA ILE A 443 -2.59 11.63 -15.18
C ILE A 443 -3.53 10.46 -15.50
N VAL A 444 -4.10 9.83 -14.46
CA VAL A 444 -4.98 8.67 -14.61
C VAL A 444 -6.31 9.05 -15.24
N CYS A 445 -6.91 10.21 -14.88
CA CYS A 445 -8.12 10.72 -15.55
C CYS A 445 -7.89 10.92 -17.06
N VAL A 446 -6.78 11.57 -17.43
CA VAL A 446 -6.43 11.76 -18.86
C VAL A 446 -6.23 10.40 -19.54
N THR A 447 -5.55 9.46 -18.88
CA THR A 447 -5.35 8.11 -19.41
C THR A 447 -6.68 7.43 -19.72
N PHE A 448 -7.63 7.42 -18.78
CA PHE A 448 -8.92 6.75 -18.99
C PHE A 448 -9.83 7.48 -20.00
N VAL A 449 -9.73 8.79 -20.13
CA VAL A 449 -10.41 9.52 -21.22
C VAL A 449 -9.83 9.10 -22.59
N VAL A 450 -8.50 9.03 -22.70
CA VAL A 450 -7.83 8.59 -23.95
C VAL A 450 -8.18 7.14 -24.27
N VAL A 451 -8.15 6.24 -23.29
CA VAL A 451 -8.51 4.83 -23.48
C VAL A 451 -9.99 4.66 -23.88
N GLY A 452 -10.89 5.49 -23.35
CA GLY A 452 -12.29 5.48 -23.73
C GLY A 452 -12.59 6.05 -25.14
N LEU A 453 -11.61 6.74 -25.75
CA LEU A 453 -11.71 7.28 -27.12
C LEU A 453 -11.15 6.34 -28.19
N ILE A 454 -10.36 5.33 -27.82
CA ILE A 454 -9.72 4.36 -28.71
C ILE A 454 -10.52 3.05 -28.71
#